data_8ad5c29074680bfbea629652e840a13d
#
_entry.id   8ad5c29074680bfbea629652e840a13d
#
_cell.length_a   1.000
_cell.length_b   1.000
_cell.length_c   1.000
_cell.angle_alpha   90.00
_cell.angle_beta   90.00
_cell.angle_gamma   90.00
#
_symmetry.space_group_name_H-M   'P 1'
#
loop_
_entity.id
_entity.type
_entity.pdbx_description
1 polymer ?
#
loop_
_entity_poly.entity_id
_entity_poly.type
_entity_poly.pdbx_seq_one_letter_code
_entity_poly.pdbx_strand_id
1 'polypeptide(L)'
;QAQRLARSRGTTARVIIHDQMMDEDTASRRRFRRLMLVVYKEVDPKTGAEAGDWSISGAPTLLPDQVYYSPELSRDQVEDGNEVPTAIHQLTSNAEDTAECHYYEFNSQGLCTIPGATFVIEGGPRPPNSERPRLGKTKNMGGFVIWRNGGTSRITDVARIEDSTNN
;
A
#
# COMPACT_ATOMS: atom_id res chain seq x y z
N GLN A 1 -3.02 -10.44 -5.63
CA GLN A 1 -4.18 -10.09 -6.46
C GLN A 1 -3.80 -9.10 -7.56
N ALA A 2 -3.20 -7.94 -7.26
CA ALA A 2 -2.79 -6.92 -8.24
C ALA A 2 -1.89 -7.50 -9.34
N GLN A 3 -0.85 -8.26 -8.97
CA GLN A 3 0.03 -8.93 -9.91
C GLN A 3 -0.73 -9.82 -10.92
N ARG A 4 -1.64 -10.65 -10.41
CA ARG A 4 -2.44 -11.53 -11.28
C ARG A 4 -3.37 -10.74 -12.19
N LEU A 5 -3.94 -9.66 -11.67
CA LEU A 5 -4.80 -8.78 -12.44
C LEU A 5 -4.01 -8.09 -13.56
N ALA A 6 -2.83 -7.54 -13.26
CA ALA A 6 -1.95 -6.92 -14.23
C ALA A 6 -1.65 -7.88 -15.40
N ARG A 7 -1.25 -9.11 -15.09
CA ARG A 7 -0.96 -10.15 -16.10
C ARG A 7 -2.20 -10.56 -16.91
N SER A 8 -3.32 -10.80 -16.24
CA SER A 8 -4.52 -11.32 -16.92
C SER A 8 -5.18 -10.28 -17.82
N ARG A 9 -5.03 -9.00 -17.52
CA ARG A 9 -5.57 -7.88 -18.30
C ARG A 9 -4.54 -7.22 -19.22
N GLY A 10 -3.26 -7.58 -19.10
CA GLY A 10 -2.18 -6.96 -19.86
C GLY A 10 -2.00 -5.48 -19.57
N THR A 11 -2.23 -5.06 -18.33
CA THR A 11 -2.26 -3.64 -17.92
C THR A 11 -1.47 -3.41 -16.63
N THR A 12 -1.24 -2.14 -16.29
CA THR A 12 -0.69 -1.75 -15.00
C THR A 12 -1.72 -1.88 -13.89
N ALA A 13 -1.33 -2.47 -12.76
CA ALA A 13 -2.17 -2.56 -11.56
C ALA A 13 -1.40 -2.16 -10.30
N ARG A 14 -2.09 -1.63 -9.31
CA ARG A 14 -1.53 -1.21 -8.02
C ARG A 14 -2.27 -1.87 -6.86
N VAL A 15 -1.52 -2.14 -5.78
CA VAL A 15 -2.09 -2.19 -4.44
C VAL A 15 -1.91 -0.81 -3.85
N ILE A 16 -3.00 -0.18 -3.44
CA ILE A 16 -2.98 1.14 -2.79
C ILE A 16 -3.37 1.02 -1.33
N ILE A 17 -2.74 1.84 -0.48
CA ILE A 17 -2.98 1.91 0.96
C ILE A 17 -3.34 3.36 1.30
N HIS A 18 -4.52 3.57 1.86
CA HIS A 18 -5.03 4.88 2.25
C HIS A 18 -4.16 5.52 3.34
N ASP A 19 -3.66 6.73 3.09
CA ASP A 19 -2.80 7.48 4.02
C ASP A 19 -3.24 8.93 4.26
N GLN A 20 -4.50 9.23 4.04
CA GLN A 20 -5.05 10.55 4.33
C GLN A 20 -6.03 10.47 5.50
N MET A 21 -5.78 11.25 6.55
CA MET A 21 -6.70 11.37 7.68
C MET A 21 -7.45 12.70 7.57
N MET A 22 -8.78 12.61 7.46
CA MET A 22 -9.66 13.76 7.61
C MET A 22 -10.17 13.81 9.06
N ASP A 23 -9.87 14.89 9.76
CA ASP A 23 -10.04 15.02 11.22
C ASP A 23 -11.46 14.79 11.74
N GLU A 24 -12.48 15.06 10.93
CA GLU A 24 -13.89 15.02 11.37
C GLU A 24 -14.66 13.78 10.91
N ASP A 25 -14.12 12.98 9.97
CA ASP A 25 -14.83 11.83 9.42
C ASP A 25 -14.42 10.51 10.08
N THR A 26 -15.40 9.88 10.78
CA THR A 26 -15.21 8.56 11.38
C THR A 26 -14.85 7.48 10.36
N ALA A 27 -15.33 7.58 9.12
CA ALA A 27 -15.04 6.61 8.07
C ALA A 27 -13.58 6.76 7.61
N SER A 28 -13.09 7.98 7.41
CA SER A 28 -11.69 8.26 7.09
C SER A 28 -10.75 7.75 8.19
N ARG A 29 -11.08 7.99 9.47
CA ARG A 29 -10.32 7.47 10.61
C ARG A 29 -10.23 5.95 10.64
N ARG A 30 -11.30 5.24 10.25
CA ARG A 30 -11.29 3.77 10.18
C ARG A 30 -10.46 3.24 9.02
N ARG A 31 -10.37 3.99 7.92
CA ARG A 31 -9.64 3.63 6.70
C ARG A 31 -8.14 3.95 6.80
N PHE A 32 -7.79 4.98 7.56
CA PHE A 32 -6.41 5.49 7.66
C PHE A 32 -5.41 4.39 7.94
N ARG A 33 -4.48 4.20 7.03
CA ARG A 33 -3.40 3.18 7.05
C ARG A 33 -3.89 1.73 7.25
N ARG A 34 -5.18 1.49 7.01
CA ARG A 34 -5.80 0.16 7.15
C ARG A 34 -6.53 -0.29 5.89
N LEU A 35 -7.06 0.65 5.12
CA LEU A 35 -7.76 0.34 3.87
C LEU A 35 -6.75 0.06 2.77
N MET A 36 -6.89 -1.11 2.16
CA MET A 36 -6.14 -1.51 0.97
C MET A 36 -7.11 -1.83 -0.17
N LEU A 37 -6.78 -1.35 -1.36
CA LEU A 37 -7.52 -1.59 -2.59
C LEU A 37 -6.57 -2.09 -3.68
N VAL A 38 -7.12 -2.81 -4.64
CA VAL A 38 -6.44 -3.08 -5.91
C VAL A 38 -7.08 -2.20 -6.97
N VAL A 39 -6.25 -1.44 -7.66
CA VAL A 39 -6.66 -0.61 -8.80
C VAL A 39 -5.87 -1.00 -10.03
N TYR A 40 -6.43 -0.77 -11.21
CA TYR A 40 -5.79 -1.08 -12.48
C TYR A 40 -6.17 -0.04 -13.54
N LYS A 41 -5.36 0.10 -14.57
CA LYS A 41 -5.70 0.90 -15.73
C LYS A 41 -6.55 0.11 -16.71
N GLU A 42 -7.63 0.73 -17.18
CA GLU A 42 -8.40 0.18 -18.28
C GLU A 42 -7.54 0.15 -19.55
N VAL A 43 -7.77 -0.85 -20.38
CA VAL A 43 -7.11 -0.95 -21.70
C VAL A 43 -8.16 -0.73 -22.77
N ASP A 44 -7.90 0.21 -23.66
CA ASP A 44 -8.75 0.42 -24.83
C ASP A 44 -8.70 -0.84 -25.73
N PRO A 45 -9.82 -1.54 -25.94
CA PRO A 45 -9.85 -2.79 -26.70
C PRO A 45 -9.49 -2.61 -28.18
N LYS A 46 -9.53 -1.39 -28.69
CA LYS A 46 -9.21 -1.10 -30.12
C LYS A 46 -7.73 -0.80 -30.31
N THR A 47 -7.13 -0.08 -29.40
CA THR A 47 -5.73 0.38 -29.54
C THR A 47 -4.76 -0.43 -28.68
N GLY A 48 -5.24 -1.15 -27.66
CA GLY A 48 -4.40 -1.81 -26.67
C GLY A 48 -3.68 -0.83 -25.71
N ALA A 49 -3.99 0.47 -25.80
CA ALA A 49 -3.38 1.48 -24.95
C ALA A 49 -4.05 1.53 -23.58
N GLU A 50 -3.27 1.78 -22.54
CA GLU A 50 -3.79 2.01 -21.20
C GLU A 50 -4.54 3.36 -21.14
N ALA A 51 -5.73 3.36 -20.52
CA ALA A 51 -6.45 4.58 -20.19
C ALA A 51 -5.70 5.39 -19.12
N GLY A 52 -5.97 6.71 -19.06
CA GLY A 52 -5.40 7.57 -18.03
C GLY A 52 -5.91 7.26 -16.62
N ASP A 53 -7.17 6.84 -16.51
CA ASP A 53 -7.86 6.66 -15.23
C ASP A 53 -7.64 5.27 -14.62
N TRP A 54 -7.83 5.22 -13.29
CA TRP A 54 -7.71 4.00 -12.51
C TRP A 54 -9.08 3.45 -12.15
N SER A 55 -9.30 2.17 -12.39
CA SER A 55 -10.52 1.44 -11.99
C SER A 55 -10.26 0.56 -10.78
N ILE A 56 -11.22 0.51 -9.86
CA ILE A 56 -11.15 -0.33 -8.65
C ILE A 56 -11.46 -1.78 -9.01
N SER A 57 -10.66 -2.71 -8.49
CA SER A 57 -10.85 -4.15 -8.70
C SER A 57 -11.16 -4.87 -7.40
N GLY A 58 -12.38 -5.37 -7.31
CA GLY A 58 -12.83 -6.20 -6.19
C GLY A 58 -13.20 -5.39 -4.93
N ALA A 59 -13.42 -6.11 -3.84
CA ALA A 59 -13.77 -5.52 -2.55
C ALA A 59 -12.51 -4.97 -1.84
N PRO A 60 -12.66 -3.87 -1.07
CA PRO A 60 -11.59 -3.36 -0.24
C PRO A 60 -11.21 -4.37 0.86
N THR A 61 -9.96 -4.34 1.25
CA THR A 61 -9.44 -5.09 2.40
C THR A 61 -9.09 -4.11 3.51
N LEU A 62 -9.58 -4.38 4.71
CA LEU A 62 -9.19 -3.64 5.90
C LEU A 62 -8.25 -4.50 6.75
N LEU A 63 -7.13 -3.93 7.17
CA LEU A 63 -6.31 -4.54 8.22
C LEU A 63 -7.12 -4.70 9.50
N PRO A 64 -6.84 -5.72 10.33
CA PRO A 64 -7.49 -5.89 11.63
C PRO A 64 -7.42 -4.63 12.50
N ASP A 65 -8.31 -4.52 13.47
CA ASP A 65 -8.27 -3.40 14.41
C ASP A 65 -6.92 -3.34 15.13
N GLN A 66 -6.41 -2.14 15.33
CA GLN A 66 -5.10 -1.86 15.92
C GLN A 66 -3.89 -2.37 15.09
N VAL A 67 -4.08 -2.70 13.83
CA VAL A 67 -3.00 -3.00 12.87
C VAL A 67 -3.03 -1.97 11.76
N TYR A 68 -1.88 -1.33 11.51
CA TYR A 68 -1.73 -0.23 10.57
C TYR A 68 -0.54 -0.46 9.64
N TYR A 69 -0.65 -0.03 8.41
CA TYR A 69 0.50 0.13 7.52
C TYR A 69 1.43 1.21 8.09
N SER A 70 2.73 0.95 8.05
CA SER A 70 3.76 1.89 8.49
C SER A 70 4.54 2.42 7.30
N PRO A 71 4.23 3.62 6.80
CA PRO A 71 5.01 4.24 5.74
C PRO A 71 6.42 4.58 6.20
N GLU A 72 6.59 4.91 7.48
CA GLU A 72 7.87 5.27 8.07
C GLU A 72 8.87 4.10 8.09
N LEU A 73 8.38 2.86 8.10
CA LEU A 73 9.18 1.63 8.07
C LEU A 73 9.14 0.91 6.72
N SER A 74 8.22 1.31 5.84
CA SER A 74 8.14 0.77 4.49
C SER A 74 9.02 1.57 3.56
N ARG A 75 9.84 0.88 2.76
CA ARG A 75 10.80 1.49 1.84
C ARG A 75 10.60 0.97 0.43
N ASP A 76 11.04 1.73 -0.56
CA ASP A 76 11.02 1.35 -1.98
C ASP A 76 12.10 0.29 -2.30
N GLN A 77 13.05 0.08 -1.40
CA GLN A 77 14.03 -1.01 -1.43
C GLN A 77 14.50 -1.39 -0.02
N VAL A 78 15.08 -2.58 0.13
CA VAL A 78 15.42 -3.17 1.45
C VAL A 78 16.48 -2.38 2.21
N GLU A 79 17.46 -1.81 1.51
CA GLU A 79 18.58 -1.07 2.08
C GLU A 79 18.59 0.36 1.52
N ASP A 80 18.71 1.35 2.39
CA ASP A 80 18.80 2.78 2.05
C ASP A 80 17.68 3.31 1.11
N GLY A 81 16.51 2.67 1.16
CA GLY A 81 15.37 3.04 0.33
C GLY A 81 14.67 4.31 0.79
N ASN A 82 14.06 5.01 -0.18
CA ASN A 82 13.15 6.10 0.09
C ASN A 82 11.80 5.58 0.59
N GLU A 83 10.92 6.47 1.00
CA GLU A 83 9.53 6.13 1.26
C GLU A 83 8.86 5.52 0.02
N VAL A 84 7.93 4.61 0.25
CA VAL A 84 7.10 4.04 -0.81
C VAL A 84 6.31 5.17 -1.48
N PRO A 85 6.27 5.24 -2.83
CA PRO A 85 5.64 6.36 -3.53
C PRO A 85 4.16 6.52 -3.20
N THR A 86 3.68 7.76 -3.26
CA THR A 86 2.27 8.12 -3.06
C THR A 86 1.63 8.65 -4.34
N ALA A 87 0.31 8.54 -4.41
CA ALA A 87 -0.52 9.16 -5.44
C ALA A 87 -1.95 9.32 -4.94
N ILE A 88 -2.69 10.24 -5.55
CA ILE A 88 -4.12 10.37 -5.28
C ILE A 88 -4.88 9.29 -6.04
N HIS A 89 -5.73 8.57 -5.33
CA HIS A 89 -6.59 7.54 -5.88
C HIS A 89 -8.04 7.68 -5.39
N GLN A 90 -8.96 7.28 -6.25
CA GLN A 90 -10.35 7.10 -5.90
C GLN A 90 -10.51 5.85 -5.02
N LEU A 91 -11.27 5.96 -3.93
CA LEU A 91 -11.42 4.90 -2.93
C LEU A 91 -12.72 4.11 -3.08
N THR A 92 -13.74 4.70 -3.71
CA THR A 92 -15.05 4.08 -3.95
C THR A 92 -15.52 4.37 -5.37
N SER A 93 -16.72 3.93 -5.73
CA SER A 93 -17.36 4.31 -7.01
C SER A 93 -17.75 5.80 -7.09
N ASN A 94 -17.73 6.53 -5.98
CA ASN A 94 -17.92 7.97 -5.98
C ASN A 94 -16.62 8.66 -6.39
N ALA A 95 -16.63 9.43 -7.48
CA ALA A 95 -15.46 10.13 -8.01
C ALA A 95 -14.88 11.19 -7.05
N GLU A 96 -15.68 11.67 -6.12
CA GLU A 96 -15.25 12.66 -5.12
C GLU A 96 -14.54 12.02 -3.91
N ASP A 97 -14.72 10.71 -3.68
CA ASP A 97 -14.05 9.97 -2.59
C ASP A 97 -12.63 9.61 -3.01
N THR A 98 -11.76 10.61 -3.01
CA THR A 98 -10.35 10.48 -3.36
C THR A 98 -9.47 10.74 -2.15
N ALA A 99 -8.31 10.08 -2.09
CA ALA A 99 -7.33 10.31 -1.03
C ALA A 99 -5.91 10.03 -1.52
N GLU A 100 -4.94 10.58 -0.80
CA GLU A 100 -3.56 10.19 -0.95
C GLU A 100 -3.37 8.76 -0.45
N CYS A 101 -2.66 7.96 -1.24
CA CYS A 101 -2.40 6.55 -0.98
C CYS A 101 -0.95 6.20 -1.29
N HIS A 102 -0.30 5.45 -0.44
CA HIS A 102 0.91 4.71 -0.82
C HIS A 102 0.56 3.61 -1.82
N TYR A 103 1.48 3.29 -2.74
CA TYR A 103 1.18 2.24 -3.70
C TYR A 103 2.37 1.34 -4.03
N TYR A 104 2.04 0.09 -4.37
CA TYR A 104 2.94 -0.90 -4.97
C TYR A 104 2.41 -1.27 -6.34
N GLU A 105 3.22 -1.06 -7.37
CA GLU A 105 2.80 -1.17 -8.76
C GLU A 105 3.36 -2.41 -9.45
N PHE A 106 2.55 -3.01 -10.29
CA PHE A 106 2.88 -4.14 -11.15
C PHE A 106 2.56 -3.80 -12.60
N ASN A 107 3.53 -3.98 -13.49
CA ASN A 107 3.33 -3.76 -14.91
C ASN A 107 2.51 -4.88 -15.57
N SER A 108 2.20 -4.74 -16.86
CA SER A 108 1.41 -5.71 -17.64
C SER A 108 1.97 -7.14 -17.67
N GLN A 109 3.25 -7.31 -17.38
CA GLN A 109 3.89 -8.62 -17.21
C GLN A 109 3.78 -9.16 -15.78
N GLY A 110 3.20 -8.40 -14.86
CA GLY A 110 3.10 -8.71 -13.44
C GLY A 110 4.43 -8.57 -12.70
N LEU A 111 5.36 -7.80 -13.22
CA LEU A 111 6.60 -7.48 -12.54
C LEU A 111 6.39 -6.26 -11.64
N CYS A 112 6.90 -6.33 -10.41
CA CYS A 112 6.90 -5.18 -9.52
C CYS A 112 7.83 -4.10 -10.08
N THR A 113 7.33 -2.86 -10.16
CA THR A 113 8.10 -1.71 -10.71
C THR A 113 9.06 -1.12 -9.69
N ILE A 114 8.86 -1.43 -8.40
CA ILE A 114 9.74 -1.09 -7.28
C ILE A 114 10.25 -2.37 -6.58
N PRO A 115 11.14 -3.13 -7.25
CA PRO A 115 11.59 -4.42 -6.74
C PRO A 115 12.46 -4.26 -5.48
N GLY A 116 12.19 -5.07 -4.47
CA GLY A 116 12.83 -4.96 -3.17
C GLY A 116 12.08 -4.06 -2.19
N ALA A 117 10.96 -3.47 -2.60
CA ALA A 117 10.14 -2.68 -1.70
C ALA A 117 9.68 -3.50 -0.50
N THR A 118 9.66 -2.85 0.66
CA THR A 118 9.17 -3.44 1.91
C THR A 118 7.74 -2.98 2.18
N PHE A 119 6.93 -3.88 2.69
CA PHE A 119 5.61 -3.60 3.23
C PHE A 119 5.62 -3.95 4.71
N VAL A 120 5.48 -2.95 5.56
CA VAL A 120 5.54 -3.11 7.01
C VAL A 120 4.21 -2.71 7.65
N ILE A 121 3.77 -3.51 8.61
CA ILE A 121 2.62 -3.22 9.45
C ILE A 121 3.03 -3.16 10.90
N GLU A 122 2.38 -2.31 11.65
CA GLU A 122 2.57 -2.10 13.07
C GLU A 122 1.28 -2.37 13.84
N GLY A 123 1.42 -2.96 15.02
CA GLY A 123 0.31 -3.20 15.94
C GLY A 123 0.37 -2.29 17.17
N GLY A 124 -0.75 -1.66 17.53
CA GLY A 124 -0.85 -0.86 18.73
C GLY A 124 -2.10 0.02 18.77
N PRO A 125 -2.50 0.49 19.97
CA PRO A 125 -3.62 1.41 20.09
C PRO A 125 -3.27 2.76 19.45
N ARG A 126 -4.20 3.31 18.68
CA ARG A 126 -4.09 4.69 18.17
C ARG A 126 -4.91 5.61 19.08
N PRO A 127 -4.26 6.55 19.80
CA PRO A 127 -4.98 7.53 20.58
C PRO A 127 -5.89 8.40 19.71
N PRO A 128 -6.99 8.94 20.25
CA PRO A 128 -7.77 9.96 19.57
C PRO A 128 -6.86 11.12 19.14
N ASN A 129 -7.04 11.60 17.92
CA ASN A 129 -6.27 12.72 17.34
C ASN A 129 -4.76 12.44 17.14
N SER A 130 -4.33 11.18 17.11
CA SER A 130 -2.98 10.78 16.78
C SER A 130 -2.93 10.15 15.39
N GLU A 131 -2.00 10.58 14.56
CA GLU A 131 -1.73 9.95 13.24
C GLU A 131 -1.05 8.59 13.40
N ARG A 132 -0.30 8.40 14.49
CA ARG A 132 0.48 7.19 14.72
C ARG A 132 -0.09 6.33 15.83
N PRO A 133 -0.06 5.00 15.69
CA PRO A 133 -0.31 4.11 16.80
C PRO A 133 0.78 4.30 17.87
N ARG A 134 0.43 4.11 19.14
CA ARG A 134 1.43 4.01 20.20
C ARG A 134 1.97 2.58 20.21
N LEU A 135 3.19 2.43 19.75
CA LEU A 135 3.88 1.15 19.87
C LEU A 135 4.22 0.89 21.34
N GLY A 136 3.86 -0.29 21.83
CA GLY A 136 4.29 -0.74 23.14
C GLY A 136 5.81 -1.00 23.16
N LYS A 137 6.35 -1.28 24.37
CA LYS A 137 7.77 -1.68 24.52
C LYS A 137 8.14 -2.98 23.80
N THR A 138 7.18 -3.82 23.52
CA THR A 138 7.32 -5.00 22.66
C THR A 138 6.87 -4.60 21.26
N LYS A 139 7.81 -4.57 20.34
CA LYS A 139 7.61 -4.16 18.95
C LYS A 139 6.70 -5.15 18.24
N ASN A 140 5.45 -4.77 18.08
CA ASN A 140 4.45 -5.55 17.39
C ASN A 140 4.46 -5.17 15.91
N MET A 141 5.51 -5.59 15.21
CA MET A 141 5.74 -5.30 13.80
C MET A 141 5.85 -6.57 12.99
N GLY A 142 5.48 -6.48 11.73
CA GLY A 142 5.69 -7.55 10.77
C GLY A 142 5.70 -6.98 9.36
N GLY A 143 6.34 -7.68 8.45
CA GLY A 143 6.40 -7.20 7.09
C GLY A 143 6.93 -8.24 6.12
N PHE A 144 6.99 -7.84 4.88
CA PHE A 144 7.56 -8.62 3.80
C PHE A 144 8.22 -7.73 2.74
N VAL A 145 9.16 -8.32 2.02
CA VAL A 145 9.79 -7.72 0.85
C VAL A 145 9.02 -8.17 -0.38
N ILE A 146 8.80 -7.26 -1.34
CA ILE A 146 8.19 -7.56 -2.63
C ILE A 146 9.30 -7.63 -3.69
N TRP A 147 9.50 -8.81 -4.25
CA TRP A 147 10.52 -9.03 -5.28
C TRP A 147 10.01 -8.65 -6.69
N ARG A 148 10.95 -8.49 -7.61
CA ARG A 148 10.65 -8.11 -9.00
C ARG A 148 9.59 -9.00 -9.66
N ASN A 149 9.64 -10.30 -9.40
CA ASN A 149 8.66 -11.26 -9.94
C ASN A 149 7.29 -11.22 -9.24
N GLY A 150 7.09 -10.28 -8.29
CA GLY A 150 5.89 -10.14 -7.47
C GLY A 150 5.77 -11.18 -6.36
N GLY A 151 6.77 -12.04 -6.17
CA GLY A 151 6.88 -12.91 -5.00
C GLY A 151 7.20 -12.09 -3.75
N THR A 152 6.90 -12.66 -2.58
CA THR A 152 7.16 -11.99 -1.30
C THR A 152 8.00 -12.87 -0.38
N SER A 153 8.87 -12.25 0.41
CA SER A 153 9.61 -12.90 1.49
C SER A 153 9.35 -12.19 2.80
N ARG A 154 9.02 -12.95 3.84
CA ARG A 154 8.77 -12.37 5.17
C ARG A 154 10.05 -11.75 5.73
N ILE A 155 9.93 -10.58 6.34
CA ILE A 155 11.00 -9.97 7.11
C ILE A 155 11.01 -10.67 8.48
N THR A 156 12.10 -11.40 8.77
CA THR A 156 12.25 -12.18 10.01
C THR A 156 13.02 -11.44 11.09
N ASP A 157 13.77 -10.43 10.72
CA ASP A 157 14.58 -9.63 11.63
C ASP A 157 14.01 -8.20 11.72
N VAL A 158 13.36 -7.92 12.83
CA VAL A 158 12.77 -6.61 13.11
C VAL A 158 13.84 -5.54 13.28
N ALA A 159 15.05 -5.89 13.75
CA ALA A 159 16.16 -4.95 13.85
C ALA A 159 16.57 -4.37 12.49
N ARG A 160 16.48 -5.15 11.41
CA ARG A 160 16.70 -4.66 10.05
C ARG A 160 15.71 -3.59 9.60
N ILE A 161 14.49 -3.62 10.13
CA ILE A 161 13.48 -2.60 9.83
C ILE A 161 13.86 -1.28 10.52
N GLU A 162 14.49 -1.34 11.69
CA GLU A 162 14.84 -0.16 12.49
C GLU A 162 16.14 0.50 12.08
N ASP A 163 17.14 -0.30 11.68
CA ASP A 163 18.43 0.25 11.23
C ASP A 163 18.27 1.10 9.95
N SER A 164 17.26 0.79 9.13
CA SER A 164 16.94 1.60 7.94
C SER A 164 16.29 2.96 8.24
N THR A 165 15.90 3.23 9.49
CA THR A 165 15.26 4.50 9.90
C THR A 165 16.19 5.44 10.65
N ASN A 166 17.40 5.00 11.03
CA ASN A 166 18.33 5.75 11.86
C ASN A 166 19.58 6.27 11.14
N ASN A 167 19.62 6.20 9.80
CA ASN A 167 20.70 6.78 8.99
C ASN A 167 20.27 8.03 8.25
#